data_934ed1128380baf0323a80e016116c66
#
_entry.id   934ed1128380baf0323a80e016116c66
#
_cell.length_a   1.000
_cell.length_b   1.000
_cell.length_c   1.000
_cell.angle_alpha   90.00
_cell.angle_beta   90.00
_cell.angle_gamma   90.00
#
_symmetry.space_group_name_H-M   'P 1'
#
loop_
_entity.id
_entity.type
_entity.pdbx_description
1 polymer ?
#
loop_
_entity_poly.entity_id
_entity_poly.type
_entity_poly.pdbx_seq_one_letter_code
_entity_poly.pdbx_strand_id
1 'polypeptide(L)'
;MAIGVPRPLALEKPQSVDLAQAARYFGAHGEPDAATLALLQKCAVPLLAAAMPRAVWLLADTPALTEAGLLPGEDVHKHLAGCGQAILLAVTLGPGVDAQIRRAGVGDIAAGVASDALGSALAEQAADAAEAQLRQWAATEGKYLTRRFSPGYGDWDIAVQPLVAAALDTVRKAGLCVTDTNLMTPRKSVTALLGVSDHPVKGQLAGCGHCVLRTRCEYRKRGKTCASE
;
A
#
# COMPACT_ATOMS: atom_id res chain seq x y z
N MET A 1 3.40 23.70 15.37
CA MET A 1 3.55 22.55 14.44
C MET A 1 2.93 21.35 15.11
N ALA A 2 1.96 20.70 14.47
CA ALA A 2 1.18 19.66 15.12
C ALA A 2 1.21 18.35 14.31
N ILE A 3 1.43 17.23 14.99
CA ILE A 3 1.06 15.92 14.51
C ILE A 3 -0.40 15.71 14.94
N GLY A 4 -1.28 15.46 13.95
CA GLY A 4 -2.70 15.30 14.20
C GLY A 4 -3.05 14.02 14.97
N VAL A 5 -4.30 13.89 15.33
CA VAL A 5 -4.80 12.66 15.98
C VAL A 5 -5.14 11.62 14.93
N PRO A 6 -4.70 10.34 15.08
CA PRO A 6 -5.06 9.27 14.18
C PRO A 6 -6.57 9.03 14.12
N ARG A 7 -7.13 8.96 12.92
CA ARG A 7 -8.57 8.77 12.65
C ARG A 7 -8.79 7.48 11.87
N PRO A 8 -9.75 6.64 12.26
CA PRO A 8 -10.13 5.50 11.44
C PRO A 8 -10.74 5.98 10.12
N LEU A 9 -10.51 5.22 9.05
CA LEU A 9 -11.16 5.39 7.75
C LEU A 9 -11.94 4.13 7.44
N ALA A 10 -13.25 4.27 7.23
CA ALA A 10 -14.11 3.13 6.92
C ALA A 10 -13.85 2.66 5.49
N LEU A 11 -13.53 1.39 5.34
CA LEU A 11 -13.37 0.74 4.04
C LEU A 11 -14.45 -0.31 3.87
N GLU A 12 -15.00 -0.37 2.67
CA GLU A 12 -15.93 -1.43 2.32
C GLU A 12 -15.19 -2.76 2.12
N LYS A 13 -15.89 -3.85 2.42
CA LYS A 13 -15.38 -5.19 2.16
C LYS A 13 -15.29 -5.40 0.65
N PRO A 14 -14.12 -5.83 0.12
CA PRO A 14 -13.96 -6.05 -1.31
C PRO A 14 -14.88 -7.17 -1.80
N GLN A 15 -15.59 -6.90 -2.90
CA GLN A 15 -16.48 -7.87 -3.56
C GLN A 15 -15.77 -8.62 -4.69
N SER A 16 -14.68 -8.08 -5.21
CA SER A 16 -13.87 -8.66 -6.27
C SER A 16 -12.39 -8.34 -6.08
N VAL A 17 -11.54 -9.01 -6.83
CA VAL A 17 -10.10 -8.74 -6.90
C VAL A 17 -9.69 -8.58 -8.36
N ASP A 18 -8.75 -7.66 -8.60
CA ASP A 18 -8.12 -7.51 -9.92
C ASP A 18 -7.27 -8.76 -10.23
N LEU A 19 -7.83 -9.65 -11.04
CA LEU A 19 -7.15 -10.90 -11.45
C LEU A 19 -5.95 -10.63 -12.36
N ALA A 20 -5.96 -9.56 -13.15
CA ALA A 20 -4.83 -9.19 -14.00
C ALA A 20 -3.64 -8.73 -13.13
N GLN A 21 -3.90 -7.90 -12.12
CA GLN A 21 -2.88 -7.51 -11.16
C GLN A 21 -2.38 -8.72 -10.35
N ALA A 22 -3.29 -9.58 -9.88
CA ALA A 22 -2.93 -10.80 -9.16
C ALA A 22 -2.09 -11.75 -10.02
N ALA A 23 -2.40 -11.90 -11.31
CA ALA A 23 -1.61 -12.70 -12.23
C ALA A 23 -0.18 -12.15 -12.41
N ARG A 24 -0.02 -10.84 -12.46
CA ARG A 24 1.32 -10.21 -12.47
C ARG A 24 2.12 -10.55 -11.22
N TYR A 25 1.49 -10.48 -10.05
CA TYR A 25 2.13 -10.87 -8.78
C TYR A 25 2.41 -12.37 -8.69
N PHE A 26 1.58 -13.19 -9.34
CA PHE A 26 1.80 -14.64 -9.47
C PHE A 26 2.95 -14.98 -10.41
N GLY A 27 3.43 -14.02 -11.22
CA GLY A 27 4.56 -14.17 -12.14
C GLY A 27 4.16 -14.31 -13.62
N ALA A 28 2.91 -14.07 -13.98
CA ALA A 28 2.50 -14.07 -15.38
C ALA A 28 3.14 -12.89 -16.15
N HIS A 29 3.72 -13.20 -17.30
CA HIS A 29 4.28 -12.23 -18.24
C HIS A 29 3.32 -12.07 -19.43
N GLY A 30 2.41 -11.10 -19.38
CA GLY A 30 1.35 -10.89 -20.36
C GLY A 30 0.01 -11.44 -19.88
N GLU A 31 -0.88 -11.81 -20.82
CA GLU A 31 -2.17 -12.39 -20.46
C GLU A 31 -1.98 -13.77 -19.81
N PRO A 32 -2.58 -14.01 -18.63
CA PRO A 32 -2.51 -15.31 -17.99
C PRO A 32 -3.29 -16.36 -18.79
N ASP A 33 -2.80 -17.58 -18.80
CA ASP A 33 -3.51 -18.70 -19.41
C ASP A 33 -4.78 -19.10 -18.63
N ALA A 34 -5.63 -19.92 -19.27
CA ALA A 34 -6.90 -20.34 -18.68
C ALA A 34 -6.74 -21.11 -17.36
N ALA A 35 -5.65 -21.89 -17.21
CA ALA A 35 -5.38 -22.65 -15.99
C ALA A 35 -5.00 -21.73 -14.83
N THR A 36 -4.14 -20.75 -15.10
CA THR A 36 -3.76 -19.69 -14.12
C THR A 36 -4.98 -18.89 -13.69
N LEU A 37 -5.83 -18.45 -14.64
CA LEU A 37 -7.06 -17.72 -14.33
C LEU A 37 -8.01 -18.53 -13.46
N ALA A 38 -8.23 -19.81 -13.80
CA ALA A 38 -9.10 -20.69 -13.03
C ALA A 38 -8.58 -20.90 -11.60
N LEU A 39 -7.26 -21.05 -11.42
CA LEU A 39 -6.62 -21.15 -10.11
C LEU A 39 -6.83 -19.87 -9.29
N LEU A 40 -6.55 -18.71 -9.87
CA LEU A 40 -6.73 -17.42 -9.21
C LEU A 40 -8.19 -17.20 -8.82
N GLN A 41 -9.16 -17.47 -9.72
CA GLN A 41 -10.59 -17.35 -9.43
C GLN A 41 -11.01 -18.24 -8.26
N LYS A 42 -10.57 -19.50 -8.25
CA LYS A 42 -10.85 -20.44 -7.15
C LYS A 42 -10.29 -19.94 -5.82
N CYS A 43 -9.05 -19.46 -5.81
CA CYS A 43 -8.38 -18.98 -4.60
C CYS A 43 -8.92 -17.62 -4.11
N ALA A 44 -9.51 -16.81 -4.99
CA ALA A 44 -10.05 -15.49 -4.62
C ALA A 44 -11.24 -15.59 -3.66
N VAL A 45 -12.11 -16.57 -3.84
CA VAL A 45 -13.35 -16.71 -3.06
C VAL A 45 -13.12 -16.75 -1.55
N PRO A 46 -12.28 -17.63 -0.99
CA PRO A 46 -12.04 -17.66 0.44
C PRO A 46 -11.29 -16.43 0.96
N LEU A 47 -10.46 -15.79 0.14
CA LEU A 47 -9.75 -14.56 0.52
C LEU A 47 -10.72 -13.37 0.63
N LEU A 48 -11.62 -13.20 -0.36
CA LEU A 48 -12.67 -12.18 -0.32
C LEU A 48 -13.60 -12.38 0.88
N ALA A 49 -13.94 -13.62 1.19
CA ALA A 49 -14.75 -13.94 2.37
C ALA A 49 -14.05 -13.55 3.67
N ALA A 50 -12.74 -13.77 3.77
CA ALA A 50 -11.93 -13.52 4.97
C ALA A 50 -11.46 -12.08 5.11
N ALA A 51 -11.49 -11.26 4.06
CA ALA A 51 -11.02 -9.88 4.09
C ALA A 51 -11.90 -9.01 5.00
N MET A 52 -11.24 -8.32 5.92
CA MET A 52 -11.83 -7.33 6.83
C MET A 52 -10.96 -6.07 6.81
N PRO A 53 -11.06 -5.25 5.74
CA PRO A 53 -10.19 -4.11 5.59
C PRO A 53 -10.41 -3.08 6.69
N ARG A 54 -9.31 -2.53 7.19
CA ARG A 54 -9.29 -1.42 8.15
C ARG A 54 -8.23 -0.43 7.70
N ALA A 55 -8.50 0.85 7.89
CA ALA A 55 -7.54 1.89 7.63
C ALA A 55 -7.53 2.92 8.76
N VAL A 56 -6.39 3.55 8.94
CA VAL A 56 -6.16 4.67 9.84
C VAL A 56 -5.28 5.69 9.14
N TRP A 57 -5.58 6.96 9.36
CA TRP A 57 -4.82 8.07 8.81
C TRP A 57 -4.66 9.20 9.82
N LEU A 58 -3.65 10.03 9.64
CA LEU A 58 -3.49 11.30 10.33
C LEU A 58 -2.95 12.35 9.37
N LEU A 59 -3.31 13.61 9.63
CA LEU A 59 -2.74 14.77 8.97
C LEU A 59 -1.73 15.41 9.92
N ALA A 60 -0.56 15.78 9.40
CA ALA A 60 0.48 16.47 10.17
C ALA A 60 1.19 17.53 9.33
N ASP A 61 1.77 18.53 9.98
CA ASP A 61 2.67 19.47 9.34
C ASP A 61 3.98 18.75 8.96
N THR A 62 4.46 18.95 7.73
CA THR A 62 5.69 18.30 7.25
C THR A 62 6.90 18.54 8.17
N PRO A 63 7.14 19.76 8.71
CA PRO A 63 8.23 19.97 9.66
C PRO A 63 8.08 19.17 10.96
N ALA A 64 6.85 18.97 11.46
CA ALA A 64 6.63 18.17 12.66
C ALA A 64 6.93 16.67 12.43
N LEU A 65 6.64 16.15 11.26
CA LEU A 65 7.01 14.79 10.88
C LEU A 65 8.53 14.62 10.76
N THR A 66 9.22 15.63 10.23
CA THR A 66 10.70 15.66 10.15
C THR A 66 11.32 15.64 11.54
N GLU A 67 10.86 16.51 12.44
CA GLU A 67 11.32 16.61 13.82
C GLU A 67 11.07 15.31 14.61
N ALA A 68 9.98 14.63 14.32
CA ALA A 68 9.66 13.32 14.89
C ALA A 68 10.45 12.14 14.27
N GLY A 69 11.36 12.40 13.33
CA GLY A 69 12.18 11.37 12.67
C GLY A 69 11.40 10.47 11.71
N LEU A 70 10.21 10.89 11.28
CA LEU A 70 9.34 10.11 10.40
C LEU A 70 9.71 10.24 8.92
N LEU A 71 10.52 11.22 8.56
CA LEU A 71 10.91 11.53 7.17
C LEU A 71 12.44 11.45 6.96
N PRO A 72 13.11 10.33 7.25
CA PRO A 72 14.52 10.18 6.92
C PRO A 72 14.69 10.01 5.40
N GLY A 73 15.84 10.47 4.86
CA GLY A 73 16.17 10.35 3.45
C GLY A 73 15.76 11.56 2.61
N GLU A 74 16.38 11.69 1.43
CA GLU A 74 16.13 12.81 0.52
C GLU A 74 14.91 12.61 -0.37
N ASP A 75 14.62 11.36 -0.77
CA ASP A 75 13.55 11.08 -1.73
C ASP A 75 12.17 11.36 -1.16
N VAL A 76 11.96 11.14 0.16
CA VAL A 76 10.73 11.50 0.83
C VAL A 76 10.54 13.03 0.87
N HIS A 77 11.60 13.80 1.09
CA HIS A 77 11.54 15.26 1.04
C HIS A 77 11.28 15.78 -0.39
N LYS A 78 11.90 15.18 -1.40
CA LYS A 78 11.61 15.49 -2.81
C LYS A 78 10.16 15.16 -3.15
N HIS A 79 9.62 14.05 -2.62
CA HIS A 79 8.22 13.66 -2.80
C HIS A 79 7.26 14.69 -2.19
N LEU A 80 7.63 15.27 -1.05
CA LEU A 80 6.85 16.29 -0.35
C LEU A 80 7.16 17.73 -0.79
N ALA A 81 7.95 17.93 -1.84
CA ALA A 81 8.26 19.27 -2.33
C ALA A 81 6.99 20.05 -2.68
N GLY A 82 6.82 21.23 -2.10
CA GLY A 82 5.62 22.06 -2.22
C GLY A 82 4.44 21.63 -1.34
N CYS A 83 4.63 20.67 -0.43
CA CYS A 83 3.61 20.23 0.52
C CYS A 83 3.92 20.70 1.93
N GLY A 84 3.10 21.62 2.47
CA GLY A 84 3.24 22.09 3.85
C GLY A 84 2.80 21.06 4.89
N GLN A 85 1.94 20.13 4.49
CA GLN A 85 1.40 19.05 5.31
C GLN A 85 1.53 17.71 4.60
N ALA A 86 1.38 16.63 5.36
CA ALA A 86 1.32 15.29 4.82
C ALA A 86 0.34 14.42 5.61
N ILE A 87 -0.22 13.43 4.92
CA ILE A 87 -1.05 12.37 5.50
C ILE A 87 -0.19 11.14 5.66
N LEU A 88 -0.13 10.58 6.88
CA LEU A 88 0.28 9.19 7.09
C LEU A 88 -0.95 8.30 7.00
N LEU A 89 -0.84 7.17 6.33
CA LEU A 89 -1.90 6.19 6.10
C LEU A 89 -1.40 4.79 6.42
N ALA A 90 -2.23 3.99 7.07
CA ALA A 90 -2.04 2.55 7.17
C ALA A 90 -3.35 1.84 6.80
N VAL A 91 -3.23 0.77 6.03
CA VAL A 91 -4.34 -0.08 5.57
C VAL A 91 -3.97 -1.54 5.80
N THR A 92 -4.91 -2.36 6.25
CA THR A 92 -4.73 -3.81 6.41
C THR A 92 -5.97 -4.55 5.95
N LEU A 93 -5.80 -5.76 5.42
CA LEU A 93 -6.92 -6.66 5.11
C LEU A 93 -7.36 -7.52 6.31
N GLY A 94 -6.65 -7.38 7.44
CA GLY A 94 -6.89 -8.17 8.63
C GLY A 94 -6.26 -9.58 8.61
N PRO A 95 -6.19 -10.25 9.77
CA PRO A 95 -5.48 -11.52 9.94
C PRO A 95 -6.14 -12.71 9.21
N GLY A 96 -7.42 -12.60 8.86
CA GLY A 96 -8.16 -13.65 8.17
C GLY A 96 -7.56 -13.99 6.81
N VAL A 97 -7.09 -12.99 6.05
CA VAL A 97 -6.45 -13.18 4.74
C VAL A 97 -5.15 -13.96 4.89
N ASP A 98 -4.29 -13.60 5.86
CA ASP A 98 -3.05 -14.31 6.13
C ASP A 98 -3.31 -15.77 6.54
N ALA A 99 -4.38 -16.03 7.31
CA ALA A 99 -4.77 -17.39 7.70
C ALA A 99 -5.22 -18.22 6.46
N GLN A 100 -5.96 -17.62 5.54
CA GLN A 100 -6.37 -18.30 4.29
C GLN A 100 -5.18 -18.59 3.38
N ILE A 101 -4.24 -17.66 3.24
CA ILE A 101 -3.01 -17.87 2.46
C ILE A 101 -2.23 -19.08 3.02
N ARG A 102 -2.02 -19.13 4.34
CA ARG A 102 -1.34 -20.26 4.97
C ARG A 102 -2.10 -21.58 4.75
N ARG A 103 -3.42 -21.56 4.94
CA ARG A 103 -4.27 -22.77 4.72
C ARG A 103 -4.16 -23.27 3.30
N ALA A 104 -4.22 -22.41 2.30
CA ALA A 104 -4.09 -22.78 0.89
C ALA A 104 -2.75 -23.46 0.60
N GLY A 105 -1.65 -22.96 1.21
CA GLY A 105 -0.30 -23.51 0.97
C GLY A 105 0.00 -24.85 1.65
N VAL A 106 -0.83 -25.33 2.59
CA VAL A 106 -0.58 -26.59 3.29
C VAL A 106 -0.78 -27.82 2.39
N GLY A 107 -1.78 -27.75 1.51
CA GLY A 107 -2.12 -28.89 0.63
C GLY A 107 -1.71 -28.69 -0.82
N ASP A 108 -1.48 -27.44 -1.24
CA ASP A 108 -1.19 -27.08 -2.62
C ASP A 108 -0.34 -25.80 -2.67
N ILE A 109 0.93 -25.99 -3.03
CA ILE A 109 1.91 -24.88 -3.10
C ILE A 109 1.45 -23.83 -4.14
N ALA A 110 0.92 -24.26 -5.29
CA ALA A 110 0.47 -23.34 -6.32
C ALA A 110 -0.71 -22.49 -5.81
N ALA A 111 -1.66 -23.10 -5.09
CA ALA A 111 -2.77 -22.39 -4.46
C ALA A 111 -2.27 -21.41 -3.37
N GLY A 112 -1.23 -21.78 -2.62
CA GLY A 112 -0.60 -20.92 -1.64
C GLY A 112 0.01 -19.65 -2.28
N VAL A 113 0.78 -19.83 -3.36
CA VAL A 113 1.40 -18.71 -4.10
C VAL A 113 0.32 -17.85 -4.79
N ALA A 114 -0.69 -18.48 -5.41
CA ALA A 114 -1.82 -17.77 -6.01
C ALA A 114 -2.59 -16.94 -4.97
N SER A 115 -2.82 -17.51 -3.78
CA SER A 115 -3.48 -16.80 -2.67
C SER A 115 -2.64 -15.64 -2.14
N ASP A 116 -1.31 -15.78 -2.09
CA ASP A 116 -0.41 -14.70 -1.69
C ASP A 116 -0.45 -13.54 -2.70
N ALA A 117 -0.42 -13.85 -4.00
CA ALA A 117 -0.53 -12.87 -5.08
C ALA A 117 -1.87 -12.12 -5.05
N LEU A 118 -2.98 -12.86 -4.88
CA LEU A 118 -4.32 -12.28 -4.71
C LEU A 118 -4.41 -11.38 -3.47
N GLY A 119 -3.83 -11.82 -2.35
CA GLY A 119 -3.77 -11.01 -1.13
C GLY A 119 -3.01 -9.71 -1.34
N SER A 120 -1.94 -9.71 -2.14
CA SER A 120 -1.21 -8.49 -2.50
C SER A 120 -2.06 -7.55 -3.37
N ALA A 121 -2.75 -8.07 -4.40
CA ALA A 121 -3.66 -7.28 -5.23
C ALA A 121 -4.80 -6.68 -4.40
N LEU A 122 -5.39 -7.44 -3.48
CA LEU A 122 -6.44 -6.96 -2.58
C LEU A 122 -5.93 -5.86 -1.62
N ALA A 123 -4.68 -5.97 -1.12
CA ALA A 123 -4.09 -4.94 -0.26
C ALA A 123 -3.91 -3.61 -1.01
N GLU A 124 -3.45 -3.67 -2.26
CA GLU A 124 -3.35 -2.48 -3.11
C GLU A 124 -4.73 -1.88 -3.41
N GLN A 125 -5.73 -2.71 -3.77
CA GLN A 125 -7.11 -2.22 -3.95
C GLN A 125 -7.67 -1.52 -2.70
N ALA A 126 -7.42 -2.06 -1.52
CA ALA A 126 -7.83 -1.44 -0.27
C ALA A 126 -7.10 -0.11 -0.02
N ALA A 127 -5.81 -0.04 -0.36
CA ALA A 127 -5.03 1.18 -0.28
C ALA A 127 -5.49 2.24 -1.31
N ASP A 128 -5.86 1.82 -2.52
CA ASP A 128 -6.44 2.71 -3.55
C ASP A 128 -7.80 3.26 -3.10
N ALA A 129 -8.64 2.42 -2.50
CA ALA A 129 -9.93 2.86 -1.95
C ALA A 129 -9.75 3.87 -0.80
N ALA A 130 -8.78 3.65 0.08
CA ALA A 130 -8.43 4.60 1.14
C ALA A 130 -7.92 5.92 0.55
N GLU A 131 -7.00 5.86 -0.42
CA GLU A 131 -6.48 7.04 -1.12
C GLU A 131 -7.60 7.83 -1.81
N ALA A 132 -8.54 7.16 -2.47
CA ALA A 132 -9.67 7.80 -3.14
C ALA A 132 -10.54 8.60 -2.15
N GLN A 133 -10.84 8.06 -0.98
CA GLN A 133 -11.57 8.77 0.08
C GLN A 133 -10.77 9.98 0.61
N LEU A 134 -9.45 9.83 0.81
CA LEU A 134 -8.59 10.93 1.25
C LEU A 134 -8.49 12.03 0.19
N ARG A 135 -8.49 11.69 -1.10
CA ARG A 135 -8.55 12.66 -2.20
C ARG A 135 -9.88 13.42 -2.23
N GLN A 136 -10.99 12.74 -1.96
CA GLN A 136 -12.30 13.40 -1.84
C GLN A 136 -12.29 14.37 -0.66
N TRP A 137 -11.82 13.92 0.52
CA TRP A 137 -11.65 14.80 1.67
C TRP A 137 -10.75 16.01 1.35
N ALA A 138 -9.59 15.81 0.74
CA ALA A 138 -8.69 16.90 0.37
C ALA A 138 -9.36 17.89 -0.59
N ALA A 139 -10.15 17.41 -1.55
CA ALA A 139 -10.89 18.25 -2.49
C ALA A 139 -11.93 19.14 -1.78
N THR A 140 -12.61 18.64 -0.74
CA THR A 140 -13.53 19.47 0.08
C THR A 140 -12.81 20.57 0.86
N GLU A 141 -11.54 20.36 1.19
CA GLU A 141 -10.68 21.35 1.85
C GLU A 141 -9.92 22.26 0.85
N GLY A 142 -10.21 22.13 -0.47
CA GLY A 142 -9.48 22.88 -1.50
C GLY A 142 -8.00 22.48 -1.63
N LYS A 143 -7.67 21.25 -1.25
CA LYS A 143 -6.29 20.72 -1.23
C LYS A 143 -6.07 19.66 -2.31
N TYR A 144 -4.81 19.43 -2.61
CA TYR A 144 -4.32 18.43 -3.56
C TYR A 144 -3.41 17.44 -2.86
N LEU A 145 -3.48 16.17 -3.27
CA LEU A 145 -2.62 15.11 -2.71
C LEU A 145 -1.61 14.63 -3.76
N THR A 146 -0.38 14.37 -3.30
CA THR A 146 0.58 13.57 -4.07
C THR A 146 0.07 12.14 -4.23
N ARG A 147 0.81 11.29 -4.94
CA ARG A 147 0.63 9.83 -4.88
C ARG A 147 1.14 9.28 -3.55
N ARG A 148 0.78 8.04 -3.24
CA ARG A 148 1.36 7.33 -2.10
C ARG A 148 2.87 7.13 -2.29
N PHE A 149 3.61 7.31 -1.20
CA PHE A 149 5.01 6.97 -1.07
C PHE A 149 5.18 6.13 0.21
N SER A 150 5.82 4.98 0.13
CA SER A 150 5.84 4.01 1.24
C SER A 150 7.25 3.81 1.78
N PRO A 151 7.42 3.49 3.09
CA PRO A 151 8.69 3.04 3.63
C PRO A 151 9.27 1.88 2.80
N GLY A 152 10.56 1.94 2.52
CA GLY A 152 11.24 1.01 1.61
C GLY A 152 11.33 1.48 0.15
N TYR A 153 10.68 2.61 -0.22
CA TYR A 153 10.88 3.22 -1.53
C TYR A 153 12.00 4.27 -1.49
N GLY A 154 12.80 4.31 -2.57
CA GLY A 154 13.94 5.22 -2.65
C GLY A 154 14.88 5.00 -1.46
N ASP A 155 15.25 6.08 -0.81
CA ASP A 155 16.07 6.10 0.40
C ASP A 155 15.24 6.29 1.71
N TRP A 156 13.90 6.22 1.62
CA TRP A 156 13.04 6.20 2.80
C TRP A 156 13.07 4.81 3.44
N ASP A 157 14.00 4.62 4.36
CA ASP A 157 14.32 3.32 4.93
C ASP A 157 13.10 2.65 5.57
N ILE A 158 12.97 1.34 5.37
CA ILE A 158 11.93 0.52 6.00
C ILE A 158 12.01 0.53 7.53
N ALA A 159 13.15 0.86 8.10
CA ALA A 159 13.35 1.01 9.55
C ALA A 159 12.48 2.11 10.18
N VAL A 160 11.90 3.01 9.39
CA VAL A 160 10.92 4.00 9.86
C VAL A 160 9.55 3.38 10.16
N GLN A 161 9.28 2.17 9.69
CA GLN A 161 7.98 1.50 9.80
C GLN A 161 7.40 1.46 11.22
N PRO A 162 8.18 1.13 12.28
CA PRO A 162 7.69 1.17 13.67
C PRO A 162 7.24 2.57 14.11
N LEU A 163 7.96 3.62 13.69
CA LEU A 163 7.60 5.01 14.02
C LEU A 163 6.30 5.43 13.33
N VAL A 164 6.13 5.06 12.06
CA VAL A 164 4.88 5.30 11.30
C VAL A 164 3.70 4.59 11.98
N ALA A 165 3.89 3.33 12.36
CA ALA A 165 2.87 2.53 13.05
C ALA A 165 2.51 3.14 14.41
N ALA A 166 3.50 3.60 15.17
CA ALA A 166 3.29 4.25 16.46
C ALA A 166 2.54 5.59 16.31
N ALA A 167 2.94 6.45 15.35
CA ALA A 167 2.27 7.71 15.08
C ALA A 167 0.80 7.53 14.70
N LEU A 168 0.49 6.47 13.94
CA LEU A 168 -0.87 6.11 13.53
C LEU A 168 -1.66 5.33 14.60
N ASP A 169 -1.02 4.90 15.71
CA ASP A 169 -1.64 4.02 16.70
C ASP A 169 -2.29 2.78 16.05
N THR A 170 -1.56 2.17 15.11
CA THR A 170 -2.11 1.14 14.23
C THR A 170 -2.60 -0.09 14.98
N VAL A 171 -1.97 -0.45 16.09
CA VAL A 171 -2.37 -1.60 16.91
C VAL A 171 -3.80 -1.44 17.41
N ARG A 172 -4.13 -0.30 18.00
CA ARG A 172 -5.49 -0.05 18.55
C ARG A 172 -6.49 0.31 17.46
N LYS A 173 -6.06 1.06 16.43
CA LYS A 173 -6.96 1.61 15.41
C LYS A 173 -7.26 0.63 14.26
N ALA A 174 -6.26 -0.17 13.87
CA ALA A 174 -6.37 -1.06 12.71
C ALA A 174 -6.07 -2.54 13.03
N GLY A 175 -5.54 -2.86 14.21
CA GLY A 175 -5.09 -4.21 14.54
C GLY A 175 -3.83 -4.61 13.74
N LEU A 176 -2.98 -3.63 13.43
CA LEU A 176 -1.75 -3.79 12.67
C LEU A 176 -0.55 -3.51 13.57
N CYS A 177 0.34 -4.45 13.71
CA CYS A 177 1.62 -4.29 14.41
C CYS A 177 2.80 -4.44 13.44
N VAL A 178 3.97 -3.99 13.88
CA VAL A 178 5.24 -4.12 13.17
C VAL A 178 6.18 -4.96 14.02
N THR A 179 6.84 -5.95 13.43
CA THR A 179 7.81 -6.82 14.09
C THR A 179 9.17 -6.13 14.24
N ASP A 180 10.07 -6.70 15.03
CA ASP A 180 11.45 -6.23 15.19
C ASP A 180 12.25 -6.25 13.86
N THR A 181 11.78 -7.00 12.87
CA THR A 181 12.33 -7.03 11.51
C THR A 181 11.63 -6.10 10.53
N ASN A 182 10.84 -5.14 11.03
CA ASN A 182 10.07 -4.16 10.28
C ASN A 182 8.98 -4.76 9.36
N LEU A 183 8.57 -6.02 9.60
CA LEU A 183 7.48 -6.64 8.86
C LEU A 183 6.13 -6.30 9.52
N MET A 184 5.15 -5.99 8.71
CA MET A 184 3.77 -5.78 9.17
C MET A 184 3.06 -7.09 9.44
N THR A 185 2.24 -7.11 10.49
CA THR A 185 1.33 -8.19 10.83
C THR A 185 -0.04 -7.60 11.16
N PRO A 186 -1.11 -7.89 10.40
CA PRO A 186 -1.18 -8.79 9.23
C PRO A 186 -0.26 -8.41 8.08
N ARG A 187 0.21 -9.40 7.31
CA ARG A 187 1.18 -9.20 6.21
C ARG A 187 0.59 -8.44 5.01
N LYS A 188 -0.69 -8.64 4.74
CA LYS A 188 -1.39 -7.97 3.64
C LYS A 188 -1.87 -6.60 4.12
N SER A 189 -0.90 -5.72 4.29
CA SER A 189 -1.04 -4.36 4.80
C SER A 189 -0.14 -3.41 4.02
N VAL A 190 -0.52 -2.13 3.99
CA VAL A 190 0.22 -1.05 3.33
C VAL A 190 0.32 0.12 4.30
N THR A 191 1.49 0.72 4.41
CA THR A 191 1.66 2.04 5.00
C THR A 191 2.19 3.01 3.95
N ALA A 192 1.74 4.23 4.00
CA ALA A 192 2.10 5.24 3.01
C ALA A 192 2.04 6.66 3.56
N LEU A 193 2.70 7.54 2.83
CA LEU A 193 2.68 8.98 3.00
C LEU A 193 2.09 9.61 1.74
N LEU A 194 1.24 10.64 1.91
CA LEU A 194 0.74 11.49 0.83
C LEU A 194 1.00 12.95 1.23
N GLY A 195 1.69 13.70 0.40
CA GLY A 195 1.85 15.15 0.59
C GLY A 195 0.54 15.88 0.34
N VAL A 196 0.30 16.95 1.11
CA VAL A 196 -0.89 17.81 1.01
C VAL A 196 -0.44 19.23 0.64
N SER A 197 -1.04 19.80 -0.41
CA SER A 197 -0.68 21.11 -0.96
C SER A 197 -1.92 21.92 -1.34
N ASP A 198 -1.77 23.26 -1.35
CA ASP A 198 -2.78 24.22 -1.83
C ASP A 198 -2.86 24.32 -3.37
N HIS A 199 -1.94 23.67 -4.06
CA HIS A 199 -1.87 23.69 -5.54
C HIS A 199 -1.61 22.27 -6.06
N PRO A 200 -1.91 22.00 -7.34
CA PRO A 200 -1.70 20.69 -7.93
C PRO A 200 -0.26 20.22 -7.80
N VAL A 201 -0.07 19.05 -7.17
CA VAL A 201 1.22 18.40 -6.94
C VAL A 201 1.19 16.98 -7.47
N LYS A 202 2.31 16.50 -8.01
CA LYS A 202 2.43 15.13 -8.51
C LYS A 202 3.17 14.22 -7.54
N GLY A 203 3.99 14.81 -6.66
CA GLY A 203 4.99 14.08 -5.89
C GLY A 203 6.08 13.51 -6.78
N GLN A 204 7.17 13.04 -6.19
CA GLN A 204 8.09 12.22 -6.96
C GLN A 204 7.40 10.90 -7.32
N LEU A 205 7.46 10.56 -8.58
CA LEU A 205 7.05 9.26 -9.04
C LEU A 205 8.03 8.24 -8.44
N ALA A 206 7.49 7.26 -7.72
CA ALA A 206 8.10 5.94 -7.71
C ALA A 206 8.02 5.43 -9.17
N GLY A 207 8.77 6.03 -10.06
CA GLY A 207 8.72 5.74 -11.48
C GLY A 207 9.81 4.76 -11.86
N CYS A 208 9.70 4.20 -13.05
CA CYS A 208 10.72 3.32 -13.65
C CYS A 208 12.14 3.91 -13.60
N GLY A 209 12.26 5.23 -13.45
CA GLY A 209 13.56 5.94 -13.31
C GLY A 209 14.30 5.59 -12.02
N HIS A 210 13.59 5.40 -10.92
CA HIS A 210 14.12 5.15 -9.56
C HIS A 210 13.86 3.71 -9.07
N CYS A 211 13.23 2.88 -9.89
CA CYS A 211 12.90 1.50 -9.52
C CYS A 211 14.16 0.64 -9.39
N VAL A 212 14.30 -0.10 -8.30
CA VAL A 212 15.39 -1.05 -8.06
C VAL A 212 15.51 -2.13 -9.15
N LEU A 213 14.40 -2.43 -9.84
CA LEU A 213 14.36 -3.35 -10.98
C LEU A 213 14.67 -2.67 -12.34
N ARG A 214 15.00 -1.38 -12.35
CA ARG A 214 15.15 -0.57 -13.58
C ARG A 214 15.96 -1.25 -14.69
N THR A 215 17.06 -1.89 -14.32
CA THR A 215 17.96 -2.56 -15.26
C THR A 215 17.51 -3.94 -15.68
N ARG A 216 16.64 -4.59 -14.90
CA ARG A 216 16.17 -5.98 -15.10
C ARG A 216 14.69 -6.08 -15.42
N CYS A 217 13.96 -4.97 -15.45
CA CYS A 217 12.51 -4.96 -15.60
C CYS A 217 12.08 -5.32 -17.02
N GLU A 218 11.35 -6.42 -17.18
CA GLU A 218 10.81 -6.88 -18.46
C GLU A 218 9.74 -5.93 -19.04
N TYR A 219 8.94 -5.27 -18.20
CA TYR A 219 7.98 -4.26 -18.65
C TYR A 219 8.70 -3.09 -19.32
N ARG A 220 9.75 -2.59 -18.67
CA ARG A 220 10.56 -1.48 -19.23
C ARG A 220 11.27 -1.86 -20.53
N LYS A 221 11.77 -3.08 -20.66
CA LYS A 221 12.38 -3.59 -21.90
C LYS A 221 11.38 -3.59 -23.06
N ARG A 222 10.08 -3.72 -22.76
CA ARG A 222 8.97 -3.69 -23.72
C ARG A 222 8.36 -2.29 -23.89
N GLY A 223 8.96 -1.23 -23.33
CA GLY A 223 8.44 0.13 -23.39
C GLY A 223 7.19 0.38 -22.56
N LYS A 224 6.83 -0.56 -21.66
CA LYS A 224 5.66 -0.47 -20.76
C LYS A 224 6.09 -0.13 -19.33
N THR A 225 5.13 0.32 -18.50
CA THR A 225 5.34 0.45 -17.04
C THR A 225 4.47 -0.58 -16.32
N CYS A 226 4.89 -1.04 -15.14
CA CYS A 226 4.08 -1.94 -14.32
C CYS A 226 2.84 -1.23 -13.70
N ALA A 227 2.76 0.08 -13.85
CA ALA A 227 1.64 0.92 -13.39
C ALA A 227 0.73 1.40 -14.53
N SER A 228 1.04 1.04 -15.78
CA SER A 228 0.24 1.43 -16.94
C SER A 228 -0.44 0.21 -17.54
N GLU A 229 -1.66 0.08 -17.27
CA GLU A 229 -2.73 -0.28 -18.20
C GLU A 229 -3.90 0.64 -17.98
#